data_aa2ac9beb0a12145c75815835f1f2f5c
#
_entry.id   aa2ac9beb0a12145c75815835f1f2f5c
#
_cell.length_a   1.000
_cell.length_b   1.000
_cell.length_c   1.000
_cell.angle_alpha   90.00
_cell.angle_beta   90.00
_cell.angle_gamma   90.00
#
_symmetry.space_group_name_H-M   'P 1'
#
loop_
_entity.id
_entity.type
_entity.pdbx_description
1 polymer ?
#
loop_
_entity_poly.entity_id
_entity_poly.type
_entity_poly.pdbx_seq_one_letter_code
_entity_poly.pdbx_strand_id
1 'polypeptide(L)'
;MRLYLDTFVFMDILSGSEYAGPAKSYIEMMRKGATGVVSSVLFAELSFHLTKRKGKDKAEEVLIYIQSLPNVEIVPVSEEIAKKAGRLRARYAGRIQKKLTYFDCIHLATAVLSQCNKFVTGDRGFSDIKDIEVEVY
;
A
#
# COMPACT_ATOMS: atom_id res chain seq x y z
N MET A 1 5.63 -13.67 8.49
CA MET A 1 5.24 -12.27 8.70
C MET A 1 4.47 -11.76 7.50
N ARG A 2 3.38 -11.09 7.74
CA ARG A 2 2.51 -10.50 6.71
C ARG A 2 2.67 -8.99 6.77
N LEU A 3 3.15 -8.39 5.68
CA LEU A 3 3.42 -6.97 5.56
C LEU A 3 2.45 -6.35 4.54
N TYR A 4 1.69 -5.38 4.97
CA TYR A 4 0.90 -4.60 4.00
C TYR A 4 1.80 -3.55 3.37
N LEU A 5 1.82 -3.50 2.05
CA LEU A 5 2.65 -2.55 1.31
C LEU A 5 1.76 -1.47 0.69
N ASP A 6 1.88 -0.26 1.21
CA ASP A 6 1.20 0.92 0.69
C ASP A 6 1.76 1.30 -0.68
N THR A 7 0.98 2.03 -1.46
CA THR A 7 1.37 2.48 -2.79
C THR A 7 2.69 3.25 -2.79
N PHE A 8 3.00 3.98 -1.70
CA PHE A 8 4.28 4.68 -1.54
C PHE A 8 5.50 3.77 -1.72
N VAL A 9 5.42 2.53 -1.26
CA VAL A 9 6.54 1.59 -1.39
C VAL A 9 6.95 1.45 -2.86
N PHE A 10 5.99 1.24 -3.73
CA PHE A 10 6.25 1.06 -5.16
C PHE A 10 6.61 2.37 -5.84
N MET A 11 5.99 3.47 -5.43
CA MET A 11 6.34 4.80 -5.96
C MET A 11 7.79 5.15 -5.66
N ASP A 12 8.26 4.89 -4.44
CA ASP A 12 9.64 5.16 -4.05
C ASP A 12 10.63 4.27 -4.81
N ILE A 13 10.32 2.99 -4.99
CA ILE A 13 11.15 2.08 -5.77
C ILE A 13 11.29 2.59 -7.22
N LEU A 14 10.16 2.98 -7.81
CA LEU A 14 10.11 3.38 -9.22
C LEU A 14 10.72 4.75 -9.48
N SER A 15 10.64 5.67 -8.53
CA SER A 15 11.21 7.01 -8.69
C SER A 15 12.73 7.03 -8.52
N GLY A 16 13.31 6.01 -7.91
CA GLY A 16 14.73 5.97 -7.60
C GLY A 16 15.13 7.02 -6.57
N SER A 17 14.21 7.47 -5.71
CA SER A 17 14.49 8.45 -4.66
C SER A 17 15.44 7.87 -3.61
N GLU A 18 15.84 8.71 -2.64
CA GLU A 18 16.64 8.27 -1.50
C GLU A 18 15.95 7.18 -0.68
N TYR A 19 14.63 7.05 -0.79
CA TYR A 19 13.84 6.04 -0.10
C TYR A 19 13.71 4.73 -0.88
N ALA A 20 14.23 4.66 -2.10
CA ALA A 20 14.13 3.45 -2.92
C ALA A 20 14.83 2.25 -2.25
N GLY A 21 15.98 2.48 -1.64
CA GLY A 21 16.73 1.43 -0.93
C GLY A 21 15.91 0.82 0.22
N PRO A 22 15.46 1.63 1.19
CA PRO A 22 14.57 1.15 2.24
C PRO A 22 13.32 0.44 1.71
N ALA A 23 12.66 1.01 0.70
CA ALA A 23 11.47 0.40 0.09
C ALA A 23 11.77 -0.97 -0.52
N LYS A 24 12.88 -1.11 -1.25
CA LYS A 24 13.30 -2.40 -1.84
C LYS A 24 13.57 -3.47 -0.79
N SER A 25 13.96 -3.08 0.42
CA SER A 25 14.22 -4.04 1.48
C SER A 25 13.00 -4.90 1.81
N TYR A 26 11.80 -4.37 1.66
CA TYR A 26 10.56 -5.12 1.89
C TYR A 26 10.32 -6.16 0.80
N ILE A 27 10.67 -5.84 -0.44
CA ILE A 27 10.61 -6.83 -1.53
C ILE A 27 11.59 -7.97 -1.25
N GLU A 28 12.77 -7.65 -0.72
CA GLU A 28 13.76 -8.65 -0.35
C GLU A 28 13.25 -9.54 0.80
N MET A 29 12.55 -8.96 1.77
CA MET A 29 11.91 -9.75 2.83
C MET A 29 10.89 -10.74 2.25
N MET A 30 10.15 -10.35 1.23
CA MET A 30 9.22 -11.24 0.54
C MET A 30 9.95 -12.39 -0.14
N ARG A 31 11.07 -12.13 -0.77
CA ARG A 31 11.90 -13.18 -1.37
C ARG A 31 12.39 -14.18 -0.34
N LYS A 32 12.55 -13.75 0.89
CA LYS A 32 13.00 -14.58 2.03
C LYS A 32 11.84 -15.23 2.79
N GLY A 33 10.61 -15.10 2.33
CA GLY A 33 9.46 -15.80 2.88
C GLY A 33 8.39 -14.97 3.54
N ALA A 34 8.58 -13.66 3.70
CA ALA A 34 7.50 -12.79 4.18
C ALA A 34 6.41 -12.67 3.10
N THR A 35 5.15 -12.54 3.52
CA THR A 35 4.04 -12.27 2.61
C THR A 35 3.84 -10.78 2.48
N GLY A 36 3.86 -10.28 1.24
CA GLY A 36 3.50 -8.89 0.94
C GLY A 36 2.03 -8.84 0.52
N VAL A 37 1.23 -8.07 1.25
CA VAL A 37 -0.19 -7.92 0.97
C VAL A 37 -0.43 -6.54 0.37
N VAL A 38 -1.17 -6.48 -0.73
CA VAL A 38 -1.57 -5.22 -1.38
C VAL A 38 -3.06 -5.27 -1.71
N SER A 39 -3.69 -4.11 -1.74
CA SER A 39 -5.06 -3.98 -2.22
C SER A 39 -5.09 -3.86 -3.73
N SER A 40 -6.14 -4.37 -4.36
CA SER A 40 -6.36 -4.15 -5.79
C SER A 40 -6.49 -2.66 -6.15
N VAL A 41 -6.82 -1.79 -5.19
CA VAL A 41 -6.87 -0.34 -5.43
C VAL A 41 -5.51 0.26 -5.78
N LEU A 42 -4.42 -0.40 -5.36
CA LEU A 42 -3.07 -0.02 -5.74
C LEU A 42 -2.90 0.07 -7.26
N PHE A 43 -3.53 -0.84 -8.00
CA PHE A 43 -3.45 -0.84 -9.46
C PHE A 43 -4.12 0.40 -10.08
N ALA A 44 -5.21 0.88 -9.50
CA ALA A 44 -5.85 2.12 -9.96
C ALA A 44 -4.92 3.32 -9.77
N GLU A 45 -4.29 3.42 -8.59
CA GLU A 45 -3.38 4.51 -8.28
C GLU A 45 -2.13 4.49 -9.17
N LEU A 46 -1.47 3.34 -9.27
CA LEU A 46 -0.26 3.20 -10.08
C LEU A 46 -0.55 3.33 -11.57
N SER A 47 -1.64 2.75 -12.05
CA SER A 47 -2.05 2.86 -13.44
C SER A 47 -2.23 4.34 -13.85
N PHE A 48 -2.90 5.12 -13.01
CA PHE A 48 -3.08 6.55 -13.26
C PHE A 48 -1.73 7.28 -13.32
N HIS A 49 -0.92 7.17 -12.27
CA HIS A 49 0.34 7.90 -12.17
C HIS A 49 1.34 7.49 -13.25
N LEU A 50 1.48 6.21 -13.50
CA LEU A 50 2.46 5.71 -14.46
C LEU A 50 2.04 5.98 -15.90
N THR A 51 0.76 5.82 -16.22
CA THR A 51 0.26 6.12 -17.56
C THR A 51 0.46 7.60 -17.88
N LYS A 52 0.17 8.46 -16.92
CA LYS A 52 0.32 9.91 -17.10
C LYS A 52 1.79 10.32 -17.27
N ARG A 53 2.71 9.70 -16.52
CA ARG A 53 4.12 10.11 -16.52
C ARG A 53 4.98 9.38 -17.54
N LYS A 54 4.69 8.12 -17.83
CA LYS A 54 5.56 7.24 -18.61
C LYS A 54 4.87 6.52 -19.77
N GLY A 55 3.56 6.69 -19.89
CA GLY A 55 2.77 6.08 -20.96
C GLY A 55 2.23 4.70 -20.60
N LYS A 56 1.29 4.23 -21.43
CA LYS A 56 0.54 3.00 -21.21
C LYS A 56 1.41 1.75 -21.11
N ASP A 57 2.37 1.59 -22.02
CA ASP A 57 3.16 0.37 -22.08
C ASP A 57 4.05 0.19 -20.84
N LYS A 58 4.66 1.28 -20.38
CA LYS A 58 5.47 1.25 -19.16
C LYS A 58 4.61 0.99 -17.91
N ALA A 59 3.41 1.57 -17.86
CA ALA A 59 2.46 1.32 -16.80
C ALA A 59 2.10 -0.17 -16.71
N GLU A 60 1.73 -0.78 -17.84
CA GLU A 60 1.41 -2.22 -17.91
C GLU A 60 2.58 -3.09 -17.44
N GLU A 61 3.78 -2.77 -17.87
CA GLU A 61 4.99 -3.49 -17.49
C GLU A 61 5.19 -3.50 -15.97
N VAL A 62 4.98 -2.35 -15.32
CA VAL A 62 5.12 -2.23 -13.86
C VAL A 62 4.04 -3.03 -13.13
N LEU A 63 2.79 -2.97 -13.61
CA LEU A 63 1.70 -3.72 -12.99
C LEU A 63 1.95 -5.23 -13.08
N ILE A 64 2.43 -5.71 -14.21
CA ILE A 64 2.81 -7.11 -14.39
C ILE A 64 3.94 -7.49 -13.43
N TYR A 65 4.93 -6.63 -13.28
CA TYR A 65 6.03 -6.84 -12.33
C TYR A 65 5.50 -7.06 -10.90
N ILE A 66 4.59 -6.21 -10.45
CA ILE A 66 4.00 -6.32 -9.11
C ILE A 66 3.23 -7.63 -8.95
N GLN A 67 2.43 -7.99 -9.95
CA GLN A 67 1.69 -9.27 -9.94
C GLN A 67 2.60 -10.49 -9.90
N SER A 68 3.83 -10.35 -10.37
CA SER A 68 4.82 -11.43 -10.45
C SER A 68 5.74 -11.51 -9.23
N LEU A 69 5.59 -10.62 -8.25
CA LEU A 69 6.45 -10.64 -7.07
C LEU A 69 6.30 -11.94 -6.28
N PRO A 70 7.39 -12.47 -5.72
CA PRO A 70 7.29 -13.66 -4.88
C PRO A 70 6.48 -13.35 -3.62
N ASN A 71 5.63 -14.29 -3.22
CA ASN A 71 4.84 -14.19 -1.99
C ASN A 71 3.96 -12.94 -1.90
N VAL A 72 3.50 -12.41 -3.03
CA VAL A 72 2.54 -11.32 -3.05
C VAL A 72 1.12 -11.87 -2.98
N GLU A 73 0.30 -11.22 -2.16
CA GLU A 73 -1.13 -11.50 -2.06
C GLU A 73 -1.89 -10.23 -2.44
N ILE A 74 -2.65 -10.31 -3.51
CA ILE A 74 -3.45 -9.18 -4.01
C ILE A 74 -4.88 -9.38 -3.54
N VAL A 75 -5.36 -8.47 -2.69
CA VAL A 75 -6.68 -8.58 -2.07
C VAL A 75 -7.67 -7.68 -2.81
N PRO A 76 -8.73 -8.23 -3.39
CA PRO A 76 -9.76 -7.42 -4.03
C PRO A 76 -10.50 -6.55 -3.03
N VAL A 77 -10.91 -5.36 -3.44
CA VAL A 77 -11.74 -4.48 -2.61
C VAL A 77 -13.14 -5.09 -2.52
N SER A 78 -13.41 -5.75 -1.39
CA SER A 78 -14.69 -6.35 -1.11
C SER A 78 -15.66 -5.33 -0.50
N GLU A 79 -16.92 -5.72 -0.44
CA GLU A 79 -17.95 -4.94 0.27
C GLU A 79 -17.55 -4.71 1.74
N GLU A 80 -17.04 -5.74 2.41
CA GLU A 80 -16.59 -5.65 3.79
C GLU A 80 -15.44 -4.65 3.96
N ILE A 81 -14.46 -4.69 3.08
CA ILE A 81 -13.34 -3.74 3.08
C ILE A 81 -13.84 -2.32 2.86
N ALA A 82 -14.74 -2.13 1.90
CA ALA A 82 -15.30 -0.80 1.59
C ALA A 82 -16.04 -0.22 2.79
N LYS A 83 -16.84 -1.01 3.47
CA LYS A 83 -17.56 -0.57 4.68
C LYS A 83 -16.60 -0.20 5.81
N LYS A 84 -15.60 -1.02 6.06
CA LYS A 84 -14.59 -0.72 7.08
C LYS A 84 -13.80 0.55 6.74
N ALA A 85 -13.46 0.76 5.48
CA ALA A 85 -12.76 1.96 5.03
C ALA A 85 -13.55 3.23 5.37
N GLY A 86 -14.85 3.22 5.12
CA GLY A 86 -15.73 4.34 5.49
C GLY A 86 -15.75 4.59 6.98
N ARG A 87 -15.84 3.54 7.79
CA ARG A 87 -15.81 3.66 9.26
C ARG A 87 -14.47 4.21 9.77
N LEU A 88 -13.35 3.78 9.18
CA LEU A 88 -12.02 4.30 9.53
C LEU A 88 -11.90 5.79 9.21
N ARG A 89 -12.37 6.18 8.04
CA ARG A 89 -12.34 7.59 7.64
C ARG A 89 -13.15 8.46 8.61
N ALA A 90 -14.32 8.01 9.00
CA ALA A 90 -15.15 8.72 9.99
C ALA A 90 -14.47 8.80 11.36
N ARG A 91 -13.83 7.72 11.79
CA ARG A 91 -13.15 7.66 13.10
C ARG A 91 -12.01 8.67 13.20
N TYR A 92 -11.22 8.80 12.15
CA TYR A 92 -10.03 9.65 12.17
C TYR A 92 -10.26 11.08 11.67
N ALA A 93 -11.41 11.37 11.08
CA ALA A 93 -11.71 12.70 10.56
C ALA A 93 -11.58 13.76 11.67
N GLY A 94 -10.69 14.73 11.46
CA GLY A 94 -10.44 15.81 12.40
C GLY A 94 -9.70 15.42 13.70
N ARG A 95 -9.27 14.15 13.81
CA ARG A 95 -8.59 13.64 15.02
C ARG A 95 -7.11 13.39 14.83
N ILE A 96 -6.65 13.30 13.59
CA ILE A 96 -5.24 13.21 13.23
C ILE A 96 -4.92 14.28 12.22
N GLN A 97 -3.64 14.58 12.06
CA GLN A 97 -3.21 15.65 11.16
C GLN A 97 -3.41 15.32 9.69
N LYS A 98 -3.14 14.05 9.32
CA LYS A 98 -3.35 13.59 7.95
C LYS A 98 -4.84 13.56 7.62
N LYS A 99 -5.18 14.15 6.47
CA LYS A 99 -6.53 14.04 5.92
C LYS A 99 -6.61 12.75 5.09
N LEU A 100 -7.17 11.70 5.68
CA LEU A 100 -7.28 10.40 5.02
C LEU A 100 -8.26 10.47 3.85
N THR A 101 -7.83 9.99 2.69
CA THR A 101 -8.69 9.79 1.54
C THR A 101 -9.41 8.45 1.65
N TYR A 102 -10.40 8.19 0.79
CA TYR A 102 -11.02 6.87 0.71
C TYR A 102 -9.99 5.79 0.34
N PHE A 103 -9.07 6.09 -0.57
CA PHE A 103 -8.02 5.13 -0.95
C PHE A 103 -7.11 4.80 0.23
N ASP A 104 -6.68 5.79 1.00
CA ASP A 104 -5.91 5.57 2.23
C ASP A 104 -6.65 4.61 3.17
N CYS A 105 -7.95 4.82 3.35
CA CYS A 105 -8.76 4.00 4.25
C CYS A 105 -9.01 2.60 3.69
N ILE A 106 -9.08 2.43 2.37
CA ILE A 106 -9.16 1.12 1.74
C ILE A 106 -7.88 0.34 1.98
N HIS A 107 -6.71 0.98 1.86
CA HIS A 107 -5.43 0.35 2.18
C HIS A 107 -5.40 -0.10 3.65
N LEU A 108 -5.78 0.78 4.57
CA LEU A 108 -5.81 0.45 6.00
C LEU A 108 -6.79 -0.68 6.31
N ALA A 109 -7.99 -0.61 5.77
CA ALA A 109 -9.01 -1.64 5.98
C ALA A 109 -8.54 -3.00 5.45
N THR A 110 -7.92 -3.02 4.28
CA THR A 110 -7.37 -4.24 3.70
C THR A 110 -6.30 -4.84 4.60
N ALA A 111 -5.40 -4.01 5.10
CA ALA A 111 -4.31 -4.46 5.99
C ALA A 111 -4.86 -5.09 7.28
N VAL A 112 -5.84 -4.44 7.91
CA VAL A 112 -6.44 -4.94 9.15
C VAL A 112 -7.22 -6.22 8.92
N LEU A 113 -8.09 -6.26 7.91
CA LEU A 113 -8.92 -7.44 7.63
C LEU A 113 -8.11 -8.62 7.09
N SER A 114 -6.98 -8.36 6.47
CA SER A 114 -6.05 -9.40 6.02
C SER A 114 -5.08 -9.86 7.12
N GLN A 115 -5.26 -9.36 8.33
CA GLN A 115 -4.45 -9.72 9.50
C GLN A 115 -2.95 -9.51 9.30
N CYS A 116 -2.59 -8.37 8.67
CA CYS A 116 -1.19 -8.02 8.51
C CYS A 116 -0.57 -7.61 9.83
N ASN A 117 0.70 -7.91 9.99
CA ASN A 117 1.47 -7.53 11.17
C ASN A 117 1.81 -6.04 11.17
N LYS A 118 2.11 -5.51 10.00
CA LYS A 118 2.50 -4.11 9.85
C LYS A 118 1.92 -3.50 8.57
N PHE A 119 1.66 -2.19 8.64
CA PHE A 119 1.34 -1.35 7.50
C PHE A 119 2.58 -0.56 7.14
N VAL A 120 3.20 -0.89 6.01
CA VAL A 120 4.47 -0.29 5.57
C VAL A 120 4.19 0.85 4.60
N THR A 121 4.72 2.02 4.88
CA THR A 121 4.49 3.21 4.07
C THR A 121 5.67 4.19 4.16
N GLY A 122 5.84 4.99 3.11
CA GLY A 122 6.74 6.14 3.14
C GLY A 122 6.08 7.41 3.65
N ASP A 123 4.79 7.38 3.94
CA ASP A 123 4.03 8.55 4.38
C ASP A 123 3.90 8.60 5.90
N ARG A 124 4.60 9.57 6.53
CA ARG A 124 4.57 9.78 7.98
C ARG A 124 3.18 10.11 8.51
N GLY A 125 2.29 10.58 7.66
CA GLY A 125 0.93 10.93 8.06
C GLY A 125 0.14 9.74 8.62
N PHE A 126 0.53 8.51 8.30
CA PHE A 126 -0.10 7.31 8.85
C PHE A 126 0.35 6.95 10.27
N SER A 127 1.35 7.65 10.82
CA SER A 127 1.92 7.31 12.14
C SER A 127 0.93 7.36 13.29
N ASP A 128 -0.14 8.14 13.16
CA ASP A 128 -1.15 8.31 14.21
C ASP A 128 -2.25 7.24 14.18
N ILE A 129 -2.22 6.35 13.19
CA ILE A 129 -3.19 5.24 13.08
C ILE A 129 -2.87 4.21 14.15
N LYS A 130 -3.91 3.75 14.86
CA LYS A 130 -3.77 2.81 15.97
C LYS A 130 -4.34 1.41 15.69
N ASP A 131 -5.05 1.24 14.59
CA ASP A 131 -5.70 -0.03 14.24
C ASP A 131 -4.70 -1.11 13.83
N ILE A 132 -3.50 -0.72 13.43
CA ILE A 132 -2.42 -1.59 13.01
C ILE A 132 -1.07 -0.93 13.31
N GLU A 133 -0.04 -1.71 13.54
CA GLU A 133 1.32 -1.16 13.66
C GLU A 133 1.74 -0.56 12.32
N VAL A 134 2.08 0.73 12.34
CA VAL A 134 2.55 1.44 11.14
C VAL A 134 4.07 1.53 11.17
N GLU A 135 4.69 1.10 10.10
CA GLU A 135 6.15 1.23 9.93
C GLU A 135 6.42 2.20 8.79
N VAL A 136 6.99 3.35 9.16
CA VAL A 136 7.42 4.37 8.19
C VAL A 136 8.92 4.21 7.98
N TYR A 137 9.31 3.95 6.75
CA TYR A 137 10.73 3.81 6.41
C TYR A 137 11.37 5.14 6.01
#